data_c12fe76c55ec2a53422a327ce08836b7
#
_entry.id   c12fe76c55ec2a53422a327ce08836b7
#
_cell.length_a   1.000
_cell.length_b   1.000
_cell.length_c   1.000
_cell.angle_alpha   90.00
_cell.angle_beta   90.00
_cell.angle_gamma   90.00
#
_symmetry.space_group_name_H-M   'P 1'
#
loop_
_entity.id
_entity.type
_entity.pdbx_description
1 polymer ?
#
loop_
_entity_poly.entity_id
_entity_poly.type
_entity_poly.pdbx_seq_one_letter_code
_entity_poly.pdbx_strand_id
1 'polypeptide(L)'
;FGLMGYESLIMRQSDIGDIVASVKDCLRCGKCKPVCSTHVPRANLLYSPRNKILATSLLAEAFLYEEQTRRGVSIQHWQEFEDVSDHCTVCHKCYTPCPVKIDFGDVTMAMRSLLVKMGKKSLRPGNKLAMAMLNATNPDTINLLRAGMVNVGFKAQRMAVDALRSLSRPQTARPPATAGTA
;
A
#
# COMPACT_ATOMS: atom_id res chain seq x y z
N PHE A 1 -2.44 -27.60 -4.86
CA PHE A 1 -2.51 -27.41 -3.39
C PHE A 1 -3.83 -28.01 -2.92
N GLY A 2 -3.76 -29.21 -2.31
CA GLY A 2 -4.93 -29.93 -1.79
C GLY A 2 -5.26 -29.45 -0.39
N LEU A 3 -6.05 -28.38 -0.27
CA LEU A 3 -6.70 -28.04 0.99
C LEU A 3 -7.74 -29.13 1.31
N MET A 4 -7.61 -29.78 2.44
CA MET A 4 -8.56 -30.75 2.93
C MET A 4 -9.93 -30.07 3.12
N GLY A 5 -11.06 -30.80 2.89
CA GLY A 5 -12.39 -30.20 2.69
C GLY A 5 -12.92 -29.22 3.74
N TYR A 6 -12.49 -29.31 5.00
CA TYR A 6 -12.88 -28.36 6.05
C TYR A 6 -12.18 -27.00 5.92
N GLU A 7 -10.92 -26.97 5.48
CA GLU A 7 -10.15 -25.75 5.27
C GLU A 7 -10.70 -24.91 4.12
N SER A 8 -11.22 -25.58 3.08
CA SER A 8 -11.85 -24.92 1.95
C SER A 8 -13.16 -24.19 2.34
N LEU A 9 -13.89 -24.70 3.35
CA LEU A 9 -15.12 -24.06 3.85
C LEU A 9 -14.80 -22.84 4.68
N ILE A 10 -13.81 -22.90 5.57
CA ILE A 10 -13.35 -21.75 6.37
C ILE A 10 -12.83 -20.64 5.46
N MET A 11 -12.05 -20.98 4.45
CA MET A 11 -11.60 -20.03 3.44
C MET A 11 -12.74 -19.36 2.68
N ARG A 12 -13.76 -20.13 2.26
CA ARG A 12 -14.89 -19.58 1.50
C ARG A 12 -15.78 -18.64 2.31
N GLN A 13 -15.74 -18.72 3.63
CA GLN A 13 -16.55 -17.90 4.54
C GLN A 13 -15.77 -16.74 5.15
N SER A 14 -14.50 -16.56 4.80
CA SER A 14 -13.63 -15.50 5.35
C SER A 14 -13.34 -14.42 4.32
N ASP A 15 -13.16 -13.17 4.79
CA ASP A 15 -12.69 -12.05 3.96
C ASP A 15 -11.34 -12.35 3.28
N ILE A 16 -10.50 -13.18 3.89
CA ILE A 16 -9.23 -13.65 3.31
C ILE A 16 -9.50 -14.61 2.14
N GLY A 17 -10.49 -15.46 2.26
CA GLY A 17 -10.90 -16.38 1.21
C GLY A 17 -11.36 -15.67 -0.04
N ASP A 18 -12.11 -14.60 0.08
CA ASP A 18 -12.54 -13.75 -1.04
C ASP A 18 -11.35 -13.10 -1.75
N ILE A 19 -10.37 -12.62 -0.98
CA ILE A 19 -9.13 -12.07 -1.53
C ILE A 19 -8.36 -13.14 -2.31
N VAL A 20 -8.22 -14.36 -1.77
CA VAL A 20 -7.54 -15.47 -2.44
C VAL A 20 -8.29 -15.90 -3.68
N ALA A 21 -9.63 -15.98 -3.61
CA ALA A 21 -10.48 -16.37 -4.75
C ALA A 21 -10.30 -15.41 -5.93
N SER A 22 -10.10 -14.12 -5.66
CA SER A 22 -9.88 -13.08 -6.68
C SER A 22 -8.54 -13.20 -7.40
N VAL A 23 -7.52 -13.84 -6.80
CA VAL A 23 -6.15 -13.92 -7.35
C VAL A 23 -5.73 -15.35 -7.75
N LYS A 24 -6.51 -16.39 -7.40
CA LYS A 24 -6.16 -17.80 -7.59
C LYS A 24 -5.84 -18.18 -9.04
N ASP A 25 -6.53 -17.57 -10.00
CA ASP A 25 -6.42 -17.91 -11.42
C ASP A 25 -5.24 -17.21 -12.12
N CYS A 26 -4.38 -16.53 -11.36
CA CYS A 26 -3.23 -15.81 -11.90
C CYS A 26 -2.23 -16.75 -12.57
N LEU A 27 -2.06 -16.61 -13.89
CA LEU A 27 -1.11 -17.41 -14.70
C LEU A 27 0.36 -17.00 -14.47
N ARG A 28 0.65 -16.00 -13.64
CA ARG A 28 2.00 -15.50 -13.38
C ARG A 28 2.77 -15.09 -14.65
N CYS A 29 2.08 -14.76 -15.74
CA CYS A 29 2.65 -14.44 -17.06
C CYS A 29 3.44 -13.11 -17.09
N GLY A 30 3.18 -12.19 -16.16
CA GLY A 30 3.91 -10.92 -16.04
C GLY A 30 3.50 -9.82 -17.01
N LYS A 31 2.46 -9.98 -17.84
CA LYS A 31 1.97 -8.94 -18.77
C LYS A 31 1.53 -7.65 -18.08
N CYS A 32 1.18 -7.72 -16.79
CA CYS A 32 0.83 -6.57 -15.97
C CYS A 32 2.03 -5.70 -15.52
N LYS A 33 3.29 -6.17 -15.66
CA LYS A 33 4.47 -5.45 -15.21
C LYS A 33 4.68 -4.10 -15.90
N PRO A 34 4.69 -4.02 -17.25
CA PRO A 34 5.04 -2.79 -17.96
C PRO A 34 4.01 -1.67 -17.79
N VAL A 35 2.77 -1.99 -17.42
CA VAL A 35 1.69 -0.99 -17.22
C VAL A 35 1.58 -0.51 -15.78
N CYS A 36 2.30 -1.11 -14.85
CA CYS A 36 2.19 -0.79 -13.43
C CYS A 36 2.93 0.50 -13.09
N SER A 37 2.18 1.49 -12.59
CA SER A 37 2.74 2.81 -12.20
C SER A 37 3.74 2.75 -11.05
N THR A 38 3.67 1.73 -10.18
CA THR A 38 4.60 1.56 -9.06
C THR A 38 5.83 0.74 -9.41
N HIS A 39 5.74 -0.12 -10.43
CA HIS A 39 6.84 -0.97 -10.87
C HIS A 39 7.76 -0.28 -11.87
N VAL A 40 7.18 0.34 -12.91
CA VAL A 40 7.93 0.91 -14.05
C VAL A 40 8.99 1.93 -13.63
N PRO A 41 8.74 2.91 -12.72
CA PRO A 41 9.73 3.93 -12.39
C PRO A 41 10.97 3.40 -11.69
N ARG A 42 10.86 2.28 -10.98
CA ARG A 42 11.92 1.73 -10.13
C ARG A 42 12.45 0.38 -10.58
N ALA A 43 11.81 -0.25 -11.57
CA ALA A 43 12.08 -1.62 -12.01
C ALA A 43 12.20 -2.65 -10.85
N ASN A 44 11.58 -2.36 -9.69
CA ASN A 44 11.61 -3.23 -8.54
C ASN A 44 10.62 -4.38 -8.73
N LEU A 45 11.12 -5.60 -8.78
CA LEU A 45 10.31 -6.81 -9.00
C LEU A 45 9.25 -7.00 -7.91
N LEU A 46 9.53 -6.62 -6.65
CA LEU A 46 8.57 -6.71 -5.54
C LEU A 46 7.30 -5.90 -5.80
N TYR A 47 7.42 -4.73 -6.43
CA TYR A 47 6.28 -3.83 -6.67
C TYR A 47 5.48 -4.16 -7.92
N SER A 48 5.85 -5.20 -8.68
CA SER A 48 5.05 -5.62 -9.82
C SER A 48 3.74 -6.30 -9.39
N PRO A 49 2.62 -6.11 -10.13
CA PRO A 49 1.36 -6.73 -9.76
C PRO A 49 1.43 -8.25 -9.66
N ARG A 50 2.19 -8.89 -10.55
CA ARG A 50 2.45 -10.34 -10.51
C ARG A 50 3.04 -10.79 -9.16
N ASN A 51 4.04 -10.08 -8.65
CA ASN A 51 4.71 -10.46 -7.41
C ASN A 51 3.86 -10.10 -6.18
N LYS A 52 3.08 -9.03 -6.26
CA LYS A 52 2.08 -8.70 -5.22
C LYS A 52 1.01 -9.78 -5.09
N ILE A 53 0.49 -10.30 -6.21
CA ILE A 53 -0.44 -11.44 -6.23
C ILE A 53 0.22 -12.67 -5.59
N LEU A 54 1.46 -12.96 -5.93
CA LEU A 54 2.20 -14.08 -5.32
C LEU A 54 2.37 -13.89 -3.81
N ALA A 55 2.77 -12.70 -3.38
CA ALA A 55 2.90 -12.37 -1.96
C ALA A 55 1.56 -12.48 -1.23
N THR A 56 0.46 -12.01 -1.82
CA THR A 56 -0.90 -12.15 -1.26
C THR A 56 -1.28 -13.61 -1.07
N SER A 57 -0.98 -14.48 -2.05
CA SER A 57 -1.27 -15.91 -1.94
C SER A 57 -0.46 -16.59 -0.84
N LEU A 58 0.84 -16.27 -0.74
CA LEU A 58 1.72 -16.83 0.30
C LEU A 58 1.32 -16.37 1.70
N LEU A 59 0.96 -15.09 1.86
CA LEU A 59 0.49 -14.55 3.14
C LEU A 59 -0.85 -15.16 3.57
N ALA A 60 -1.74 -15.41 2.62
CA ALA A 60 -3.00 -16.10 2.92
C ALA A 60 -2.76 -17.54 3.40
N GLU A 61 -1.83 -18.25 2.78
CA GLU A 61 -1.42 -19.59 3.25
C GLU A 61 -0.81 -19.51 4.67
N ALA A 62 0.02 -18.52 4.95
CA ALA A 62 0.60 -18.31 6.27
C ALA A 62 -0.46 -18.01 7.33
N PHE A 63 -1.45 -17.17 7.02
CA PHE A 63 -2.57 -16.88 7.93
C PHE A 63 -3.37 -18.13 8.26
N LEU A 64 -3.69 -18.95 7.26
CA LEU A 64 -4.41 -20.20 7.46
C LEU A 64 -3.63 -21.17 8.35
N TYR A 65 -2.33 -21.29 8.12
CA TYR A 65 -1.48 -22.15 8.92
C TYR A 65 -1.41 -21.70 10.39
N GLU A 66 -1.30 -20.40 10.62
CA GLU A 66 -1.23 -19.81 11.97
C GLU A 66 -2.57 -19.95 12.71
N GLU A 67 -3.69 -19.78 12.01
CA GLU A 67 -5.02 -20.01 12.59
C GLU A 67 -5.24 -21.49 12.99
N GLN A 68 -4.82 -22.42 12.15
CA GLN A 68 -4.90 -23.85 12.45
C GLN A 68 -4.06 -24.26 13.65
N THR A 69 -2.90 -23.66 13.82
CA THR A 69 -2.02 -23.95 14.97
C THR A 69 -2.46 -23.25 16.26
N ARG A 70 -3.57 -22.49 16.24
CA ARG A 70 -4.11 -21.72 17.38
C ARG A 70 -3.11 -20.74 18.02
N ARG A 71 -2.05 -20.38 17.32
CA ARG A 71 -1.04 -19.42 17.79
C ARG A 71 -1.42 -17.97 17.53
N GLY A 72 -2.50 -17.75 16.75
CA GLY A 72 -2.86 -16.43 16.24
C GLY A 72 -1.92 -15.96 15.14
N VAL A 73 -2.38 -14.99 14.33
CA VAL A 73 -1.59 -14.47 13.20
C VAL A 73 -0.49 -13.56 13.70
N SER A 74 0.74 -13.81 13.25
CA SER A 74 1.92 -13.04 13.60
C SER A 74 1.79 -11.57 13.21
N ILE A 75 2.29 -10.67 14.05
CA ILE A 75 2.35 -9.22 13.76
C ILE A 75 3.15 -8.97 12.47
N GLN A 76 4.20 -9.75 12.22
CA GLN A 76 5.02 -9.63 11.02
C GLN A 76 4.21 -9.88 9.74
N HIS A 77 3.40 -10.92 9.69
CA HIS A 77 2.55 -11.21 8.53
C HIS A 77 1.51 -10.12 8.27
N TRP A 78 0.96 -9.50 9.32
CA TRP A 78 0.08 -8.35 9.16
C TRP A 78 0.81 -7.13 8.58
N GLN A 79 2.06 -6.89 8.98
CA GLN A 79 2.89 -5.81 8.45
C GLN A 79 3.25 -6.04 6.98
N GLU A 80 3.61 -7.27 6.62
CA GLU A 80 3.89 -7.66 5.22
C GLU A 80 2.63 -7.52 4.34
N PHE A 81 1.47 -7.91 4.86
CA PHE A 81 0.19 -7.76 4.16
C PHE A 81 -0.17 -6.29 3.94
N GLU A 82 0.07 -5.44 4.94
CA GLU A 82 -0.07 -4.00 4.83
C GLU A 82 0.88 -3.42 3.78
N ASP A 83 2.15 -3.81 3.81
CA ASP A 83 3.17 -3.34 2.87
C ASP A 83 2.81 -3.66 1.41
N VAL A 84 2.40 -4.90 1.13
CA VAL A 84 1.92 -5.29 -0.21
C VAL A 84 0.75 -4.43 -0.66
N SER A 85 -0.22 -4.15 0.23
CA SER A 85 -1.39 -3.34 -0.08
C SER A 85 -1.03 -1.87 -0.31
N ASP A 86 -0.11 -1.30 0.48
CA ASP A 86 0.24 0.12 0.43
C ASP A 86 1.07 0.49 -0.81
N HIS A 87 1.78 -0.47 -1.40
CA HIS A 87 2.50 -0.27 -2.65
C HIS A 87 1.62 -0.29 -3.91
N CYS A 88 0.31 -0.34 -3.79
CA CYS A 88 -0.62 -0.24 -4.92
C CYS A 88 -1.32 1.12 -4.94
N THR A 89 -1.28 1.80 -6.09
CA THR A 89 -1.98 3.09 -6.30
C THR A 89 -3.43 2.95 -6.75
N VAL A 90 -3.95 1.72 -6.81
CA VAL A 90 -5.34 1.43 -7.24
C VAL A 90 -5.67 2.07 -8.60
N CYS A 91 -4.73 2.03 -9.52
CA CYS A 91 -4.89 2.67 -10.85
C CYS A 91 -5.57 1.76 -11.91
N HIS A 92 -5.88 0.52 -11.58
CA HIS A 92 -6.57 -0.49 -12.41
C HIS A 92 -5.90 -0.83 -13.76
N LYS A 93 -4.74 -0.25 -14.08
CA LYS A 93 -4.03 -0.49 -15.35
C LYS A 93 -3.61 -1.94 -15.57
N CYS A 94 -3.43 -2.71 -14.51
CA CYS A 94 -3.05 -4.12 -14.60
C CYS A 94 -4.16 -5.04 -15.14
N TYR A 95 -5.41 -4.59 -15.09
CA TYR A 95 -6.57 -5.34 -15.60
C TYR A 95 -6.53 -5.54 -17.12
N THR A 96 -6.22 -4.50 -17.88
CA THR A 96 -6.29 -4.50 -19.34
C THR A 96 -5.40 -5.58 -19.99
N PRO A 97 -4.10 -5.72 -19.65
CA PRO A 97 -3.23 -6.72 -20.26
C PRO A 97 -3.39 -8.12 -19.65
N CYS A 98 -4.22 -8.28 -18.62
CA CYS A 98 -4.39 -9.55 -17.93
C CYS A 98 -5.28 -10.51 -18.74
N PRO A 99 -4.79 -11.70 -19.14
CA PRO A 99 -5.59 -12.66 -19.90
C PRO A 99 -6.76 -13.26 -19.10
N VAL A 100 -6.62 -13.30 -17.77
CA VAL A 100 -7.66 -13.81 -16.84
C VAL A 100 -8.42 -12.69 -16.13
N LYS A 101 -8.25 -11.44 -16.57
CA LYS A 101 -9.01 -10.29 -16.08
C LYS A 101 -8.94 -10.05 -14.57
N ILE A 102 -7.78 -10.29 -13.96
CA ILE A 102 -7.57 -9.97 -12.55
C ILE A 102 -7.21 -8.50 -12.41
N ASP A 103 -7.98 -7.79 -11.59
CA ASP A 103 -7.69 -6.42 -11.18
C ASP A 103 -7.07 -6.40 -9.78
N PHE A 104 -5.77 -6.14 -9.70
CA PHE A 104 -5.10 -6.03 -8.41
C PHE A 104 -5.48 -4.76 -7.64
N GLY A 105 -6.08 -3.77 -8.30
CA GLY A 105 -6.66 -2.60 -7.63
C GLY A 105 -7.78 -2.99 -6.67
N ASP A 106 -8.74 -3.78 -7.15
CA ASP A 106 -9.86 -4.26 -6.32
C ASP A 106 -9.39 -5.18 -5.20
N VAL A 107 -8.45 -6.08 -5.50
CA VAL A 107 -7.80 -6.93 -4.49
C VAL A 107 -7.17 -6.07 -3.37
N THR A 108 -6.46 -5.02 -3.74
CA THR A 108 -5.84 -4.09 -2.79
C THR A 108 -6.87 -3.37 -1.92
N MET A 109 -8.02 -2.99 -2.48
CA MET A 109 -9.09 -2.37 -1.71
C MET A 109 -9.69 -3.35 -0.69
N ALA A 110 -9.89 -4.61 -1.08
CA ALA A 110 -10.33 -5.67 -0.17
C ALA A 110 -9.29 -5.90 0.96
N MET A 111 -7.99 -5.97 0.62
CA MET A 111 -6.91 -6.10 1.61
C MET A 111 -6.91 -4.95 2.62
N ARG A 112 -7.03 -3.71 2.16
CA ARG A 112 -7.08 -2.52 3.04
C ARG A 112 -8.33 -2.51 3.92
N SER A 113 -9.48 -2.92 3.37
CA SER A 113 -10.72 -3.04 4.14
C SER A 113 -10.57 -4.07 5.26
N LEU A 114 -9.98 -5.23 4.97
CA LEU A 114 -9.69 -6.25 5.96
C LEU A 114 -8.76 -5.75 7.07
N LEU A 115 -7.66 -5.08 6.72
CA LEU A 115 -6.73 -4.49 7.68
C LEU A 115 -7.41 -3.48 8.62
N VAL A 116 -8.32 -2.66 8.09
CA VAL A 116 -9.11 -1.71 8.90
C VAL A 116 -10.08 -2.43 9.80
N LYS A 117 -10.82 -3.44 9.31
CA LYS A 117 -11.74 -4.25 10.12
C LYS A 117 -11.03 -4.94 11.27
N MET A 118 -9.83 -5.47 11.04
CA MET A 118 -9.03 -6.15 12.05
C MET A 118 -8.25 -5.19 12.97
N GLY A 119 -8.33 -3.87 12.74
CA GLY A 119 -7.58 -2.87 13.51
C GLY A 119 -6.05 -2.99 13.38
N LYS A 120 -5.56 -3.65 12.32
CA LYS A 120 -4.13 -3.88 12.06
C LYS A 120 -3.51 -2.87 11.12
N LYS A 121 -4.31 -1.94 10.56
CA LYS A 121 -3.80 -0.85 9.72
C LYS A 121 -2.98 0.13 10.54
N SER A 122 -1.73 0.38 10.13
CA SER A 122 -0.89 1.38 10.78
C SER A 122 -1.40 2.80 10.49
N LEU A 123 -1.81 3.50 11.55
CA LEU A 123 -2.30 4.87 11.47
C LEU A 123 -1.13 5.84 11.61
N ARG A 124 -0.52 6.23 10.50
CA ARG A 124 0.51 7.27 10.50
C ARG A 124 -0.11 8.61 10.86
N PRO A 125 0.43 9.35 11.86
CA PRO A 125 -0.14 10.63 12.30
C PRO A 125 -0.23 11.65 11.18
N GLY A 126 0.71 11.63 10.22
CA GLY A 126 0.67 12.48 9.03
C GLY A 126 -0.54 12.22 8.14
N ASN A 127 -0.98 10.97 8.00
CA ASN A 127 -2.18 10.65 7.21
C ASN A 127 -3.46 11.17 7.89
N LYS A 128 -3.54 11.07 9.23
CA LYS A 128 -4.66 11.66 9.99
C LYS A 128 -4.74 13.17 9.81
N LEU A 129 -3.59 13.84 9.90
CA LEU A 129 -3.50 15.29 9.68
C LEU A 129 -3.91 15.67 8.25
N ALA A 130 -3.41 14.96 7.25
CA ALA A 130 -3.77 15.17 5.85
C ALA A 130 -5.27 14.99 5.61
N MET A 131 -5.87 13.94 6.16
CA MET A 131 -7.32 13.70 6.06
C MET A 131 -8.14 14.77 6.78
N ALA A 132 -7.70 15.23 7.95
CA ALA A 132 -8.33 16.34 8.66
C ALA A 132 -8.30 17.64 7.83
N MET A 133 -7.18 17.90 7.14
CA MET A 133 -7.05 19.04 6.24
C MET A 133 -7.97 18.93 5.02
N LEU A 134 -8.09 17.74 4.42
CA LEU A 134 -8.98 17.49 3.27
C LEU A 134 -10.47 17.59 3.64
N ASN A 135 -10.80 17.29 4.89
CA ASN A 135 -12.18 17.40 5.40
C ASN A 135 -12.54 18.83 5.85
N ALA A 136 -11.59 19.78 5.84
CA ALA A 136 -11.88 21.16 6.18
C ALA A 136 -12.74 21.81 5.08
N THR A 137 -13.92 22.28 5.44
CA THR A 137 -14.89 22.92 4.50
C THR A 137 -14.85 24.44 4.54
N ASN A 138 -14.35 25.04 5.63
CA ASN A 138 -14.28 26.48 5.79
C ASN A 138 -13.12 27.10 4.98
N PRO A 139 -13.38 28.07 4.10
CA PRO A 139 -12.35 28.67 3.24
C PRO A 139 -11.23 29.35 4.04
N ASP A 140 -11.55 29.98 5.17
CA ASP A 140 -10.55 30.66 6.02
C ASP A 140 -9.58 29.67 6.67
N THR A 141 -10.10 28.52 7.16
CA THR A 141 -9.26 27.46 7.70
C THR A 141 -8.37 26.83 6.64
N ILE A 142 -8.88 26.65 5.42
CA ILE A 142 -8.11 26.12 4.29
C ILE A 142 -6.97 27.08 3.93
N ASN A 143 -7.25 28.38 3.85
CA ASN A 143 -6.26 29.41 3.54
C ASN A 143 -5.18 29.51 4.63
N LEU A 144 -5.58 29.45 5.91
CA LEU A 144 -4.64 29.46 7.03
C LEU A 144 -3.73 28.23 7.03
N LEU A 145 -4.31 27.03 6.83
CA LEU A 145 -3.55 25.78 6.76
C LEU A 145 -2.61 25.75 5.57
N ARG A 146 -3.08 26.24 4.39
CA ARG A 146 -2.26 26.35 3.19
C ARG A 146 -1.10 27.33 3.41
N ALA A 147 -1.35 28.50 3.96
CA ALA A 147 -0.32 29.48 4.26
C ALA A 147 0.70 28.93 5.27
N GLY A 148 0.25 28.28 6.33
CA GLY A 148 1.10 27.62 7.32
C GLY A 148 1.96 26.52 6.71
N MET A 149 1.37 25.64 5.91
CA MET A 149 2.09 24.54 5.28
C MET A 149 3.10 25.05 4.24
N VAL A 150 2.70 25.94 3.35
CA VAL A 150 3.55 26.45 2.26
C VAL A 150 4.65 27.38 2.82
N ASN A 151 4.30 28.35 3.66
CA ASN A 151 5.24 29.38 4.10
C ASN A 151 6.12 28.95 5.27
N VAL A 152 5.59 28.12 6.18
CA VAL A 152 6.34 27.70 7.37
C VAL A 152 6.85 26.26 7.20
N GLY A 153 5.99 25.33 6.84
CA GLY A 153 6.33 23.90 6.76
C GLY A 153 7.46 23.60 5.77
N PHE A 154 7.37 24.12 4.56
CA PHE A 154 8.42 23.90 3.56
C PHE A 154 9.71 24.67 3.85
N LYS A 155 9.64 25.87 4.46
CA LYS A 155 10.83 26.57 4.90
C LYS A 155 11.54 25.82 6.02
N ALA A 156 10.79 25.32 7.01
CA ALA A 156 11.33 24.50 8.09
C ALA A 156 11.96 23.20 7.57
N GLN A 157 11.32 22.54 6.61
CA GLN A 157 11.88 21.34 5.97
C GLN A 157 13.22 21.64 5.26
N ARG A 158 13.32 22.76 4.54
CA ARG A 158 14.58 23.17 3.89
C ARG A 158 15.68 23.45 4.90
N MET A 159 15.37 24.20 5.94
CA MET A 159 16.32 24.50 7.01
C MET A 159 16.80 23.20 7.69
N ALA A 160 15.90 22.25 7.96
CA ALA A 160 16.25 20.97 8.54
C ALA A 160 17.17 20.15 7.60
N VAL A 161 16.85 20.10 6.29
CA VAL A 161 17.69 19.40 5.30
C VAL A 161 19.05 20.07 5.14
N ASP A 162 19.11 21.38 5.11
CA ASP A 162 20.37 22.12 5.00
C ASP A 162 21.23 21.94 6.27
N ALA A 163 20.62 21.93 7.45
CA ALA A 163 21.30 21.61 8.71
C ALA A 163 21.82 20.15 8.74
N LEU A 164 21.02 19.20 8.30
CA LEU A 164 21.47 17.80 8.18
C LEU A 164 22.60 17.63 7.16
N ARG A 165 22.60 18.39 6.07
CA ARG A 165 23.67 18.41 5.07
C ARG A 165 24.98 18.96 5.60
N SER A 166 24.92 19.96 6.49
CA SER A 166 26.11 20.49 7.13
C SER A 166 26.77 19.49 8.09
N LEU A 167 25.98 18.53 8.60
CA LEU A 167 26.42 17.50 9.54
C LEU A 167 26.78 16.17 8.85
N SER A 168 26.26 15.91 7.65
CA SER A 168 26.49 14.67 6.90
C SER A 168 27.23 14.95 5.58
N ARG A 169 27.88 13.92 5.02
CA ARG A 169 28.50 14.00 3.69
C ARG A 169 27.49 14.49 2.65
N PRO A 170 27.89 15.34 1.68
CA PRO A 170 26.97 15.96 0.75
C PRO A 170 26.18 14.92 -0.05
N GLN A 171 24.87 14.91 0.14
CA GLN A 171 23.95 14.16 -0.70
C GLN A 171 23.65 14.97 -1.96
N THR A 172 23.61 14.31 -3.12
CA THR A 172 23.46 14.96 -4.42
C THR A 172 22.04 15.44 -4.72
N ALA A 173 21.01 14.97 -3.99
CA ALA A 173 19.63 15.32 -4.24
C ALA A 173 19.13 16.43 -3.30
N ARG A 174 18.72 17.57 -3.87
CA ARG A 174 18.05 18.66 -3.15
C ARG A 174 16.54 18.40 -3.11
N PRO A 175 15.84 18.66 -1.99
CA PRO A 175 14.39 18.54 -1.97
C PRO A 175 13.76 19.49 -3.01
N PRO A 176 12.61 19.15 -3.60
CA PRO A 176 11.97 19.94 -4.63
C PRO A 176 11.65 21.35 -4.13
N ALA A 177 11.80 22.33 -5.01
CA ALA A 177 11.42 23.70 -4.73
C ALA A 177 9.90 23.79 -4.53
N THR A 178 9.45 24.58 -3.57
CA THR A 178 8.04 24.88 -3.40
C THR A 178 7.57 25.87 -4.47
N ALA A 179 6.32 25.79 -4.87
CA ALA A 179 5.74 26.69 -5.88
C ALA A 179 5.81 28.19 -5.57
N GLY A 180 6.17 28.57 -4.34
CA GLY A 180 6.35 29.98 -3.94
C GLY A 180 7.79 30.48 -3.93
N THR A 181 8.73 29.74 -4.50
CA THR A 181 10.18 30.07 -4.54
C THR A 181 10.78 29.99 -5.94
N ALA A 182 9.93 29.94 -6.97
CA ALA A 182 10.31 30.13 -8.38
C ALA A 182 10.34 31.62 -8.70
#